data_2c6aad1f624f04a700724b6cb14f287e
#
_entry.id   2c6aad1f624f04a700724b6cb14f287e
#
_cell.length_a   1.000
_cell.length_b   1.000
_cell.length_c   1.000
_cell.angle_alpha   90.00
_cell.angle_beta   90.00
_cell.angle_gamma   90.00
#
_symmetry.space_group_name_H-M   'P 1'
#
loop_
_entity.id
_entity.type
_entity.pdbx_description
1 polymer ?
#
loop_
_entity_poly.entity_id
_entity_poly.type
_entity_poly.pdbx_seq_one_letter_code
_entity_poly.pdbx_strand_id
1 'polypeptide(L)'
;MATDQQLLLHSIDDYLGPGETRFFSRGYQRAGYRVHGLHATPATSGSSAAEPGVRGTLDLSYPADWSRKKDGTDLRPHLSTVDALVLGVQLAELHLAHAYGLGEAERRTVRLAKVVLRAGTAPQEDLTGVPLSARLRSTEPAGARYRSVHECAVGNLRVRVETEHPIVERAAEEARFGSLDAALGRGEYRFYGAGFKYRHHEITDVAVDNREHGATALVRFTRRAGAPAPVDGIAAGDRPTVSLIDCFVVNLQLAQVLMYELDGLSRADSNTLWMMQTVLTAPEEEPAVELVEGRPFTTRAALTGRRLLPLRGGTWRNVELSGGLAGIGMRCSFAHELPAHIAATAR
;
A
#
# COMPACT_ATOMS: atom_id res chain seq x y z
N MET A 1 -19.48 28.13 13.42
CA MET A 1 -20.45 27.13 13.91
C MET A 1 -20.26 25.92 13.01
N ALA A 2 -19.61 24.87 13.49
CA ALA A 2 -19.56 23.60 12.76
C ALA A 2 -20.98 23.07 12.68
N THR A 3 -21.50 22.88 11.50
CA THR A 3 -22.82 22.31 11.27
C THR A 3 -22.84 20.90 11.86
N ASP A 4 -23.77 20.68 12.75
CA ASP A 4 -24.04 19.46 13.53
C ASP A 4 -24.59 18.33 12.63
N GLN A 5 -24.19 18.30 11.36
CA GLN A 5 -24.81 17.51 10.31
C GLN A 5 -23.91 16.35 9.90
N GLN A 6 -24.44 15.16 10.04
CA GLN A 6 -23.87 13.93 9.47
C GLN A 6 -23.88 14.08 7.94
N LEU A 7 -22.72 13.89 7.27
CA LEU A 7 -22.64 13.85 5.82
C LEU A 7 -22.92 12.42 5.35
N LEU A 8 -23.91 12.26 4.49
CA LEU A 8 -24.26 10.98 3.88
C LEU A 8 -24.06 11.07 2.36
N LEU A 9 -23.28 10.13 1.80
CA LEU A 9 -22.99 10.04 0.38
C LEU A 9 -23.42 8.68 -0.15
N HIS A 10 -24.07 8.64 -1.29
CA HIS A 10 -24.39 7.38 -1.96
C HIS A 10 -23.10 6.69 -2.45
N SER A 11 -22.18 7.47 -3.00
CA SER A 11 -20.86 7.01 -3.45
C SER A 11 -19.78 7.97 -2.98
N ILE A 12 -18.58 7.46 -2.70
CA ILE A 12 -17.41 8.31 -2.42
C ILE A 12 -17.05 9.19 -3.62
N ASP A 13 -17.44 8.78 -4.83
CA ASP A 13 -17.23 9.53 -6.07
C ASP A 13 -18.05 10.83 -6.09
N ASP A 14 -19.19 10.90 -5.40
CA ASP A 14 -20.01 12.11 -5.25
C ASP A 14 -19.23 13.25 -4.59
N TYR A 15 -18.28 12.89 -3.72
CA TYR A 15 -17.46 13.84 -2.96
C TYR A 15 -16.07 14.06 -3.57
N LEU A 16 -15.35 12.99 -3.88
CA LEU A 16 -13.97 13.05 -4.36
C LEU A 16 -13.86 13.18 -5.89
N GLY A 17 -14.98 13.07 -6.63
CA GLY A 17 -15.02 13.02 -8.09
C GLY A 17 -14.76 11.61 -8.66
N PRO A 18 -14.85 11.43 -9.99
CA PRO A 18 -14.80 10.13 -10.63
C PRO A 18 -13.55 9.32 -10.30
N GLY A 19 -13.71 8.01 -10.02
CA GLY A 19 -12.64 7.12 -9.62
C GLY A 19 -11.48 7.04 -10.61
N GLU A 20 -11.75 7.18 -11.91
CA GLU A 20 -10.76 7.15 -12.99
C GLU A 20 -9.72 8.27 -12.89
N THR A 21 -10.08 9.41 -12.29
CA THR A 21 -9.21 10.59 -12.13
C THR A 21 -8.42 10.58 -10.83
N ARG A 22 -8.66 9.60 -9.97
CA ARG A 22 -8.07 9.54 -8.62
C ARG A 22 -7.02 8.45 -8.49
N PHE A 23 -5.87 8.81 -7.95
CA PHE A 23 -4.76 7.88 -7.77
C PHE A 23 -5.15 6.65 -6.93
N PHE A 24 -5.73 6.84 -5.73
CA PHE A 24 -6.08 5.74 -4.83
C PHE A 24 -7.34 4.95 -5.24
N SER A 25 -8.07 5.37 -6.27
CA SER A 25 -9.17 4.60 -6.85
C SER A 25 -8.67 3.70 -7.99
N ARG A 26 -8.21 4.29 -9.09
CA ARG A 26 -7.79 3.58 -10.31
C ARG A 26 -6.35 3.90 -10.74
N GLY A 27 -5.81 5.05 -10.36
CA GLY A 27 -4.52 5.54 -10.84
C GLY A 27 -3.35 4.63 -10.46
N TYR A 28 -3.31 4.10 -9.23
CA TYR A 28 -2.24 3.22 -8.76
C TYR A 28 -2.14 1.90 -9.56
N GLN A 29 -3.24 1.44 -10.14
CA GLN A 29 -3.27 0.22 -10.96
C GLN A 29 -2.60 0.40 -12.32
N ARG A 30 -2.38 1.64 -12.74
CA ARG A 30 -1.84 2.02 -14.06
C ARG A 30 -0.32 2.20 -14.04
N ALA A 31 0.32 2.11 -12.88
CA ALA A 31 1.78 2.17 -12.75
C ALA A 31 2.46 1.00 -13.48
N GLY A 32 3.50 1.28 -14.25
CA GLY A 32 4.35 0.28 -14.91
C GLY A 32 5.65 0.09 -14.15
N TYR A 33 6.00 -1.15 -13.79
CA TYR A 33 7.25 -1.50 -13.10
C TYR A 33 8.16 -2.31 -14.02
N ARG A 34 9.36 -1.82 -14.26
CA ARG A 34 10.45 -2.59 -14.88
C ARG A 34 11.55 -2.75 -13.86
N VAL A 35 11.57 -3.91 -13.19
CA VAL A 35 12.61 -4.26 -12.22
C VAL A 35 13.65 -5.12 -12.90
N HIS A 36 14.92 -4.74 -12.77
CA HIS A 36 16.03 -5.42 -13.41
C HIS A 36 17.31 -5.43 -12.55
N GLY A 37 18.32 -6.17 -13.00
CA GLY A 37 19.59 -6.26 -12.28
C GLY A 37 19.46 -6.83 -10.88
N LEU A 38 18.53 -7.78 -10.70
CA LEU A 38 18.26 -8.38 -9.39
C LEU A 38 19.40 -9.31 -8.99
N HIS A 39 19.84 -9.16 -7.76
CA HIS A 39 20.85 -9.96 -7.10
C HIS A 39 20.36 -10.40 -5.74
N ALA A 40 20.21 -11.70 -5.51
CA ALA A 40 19.75 -12.30 -4.27
C ALA A 40 20.92 -13.00 -3.55
N THR A 41 21.11 -12.64 -2.29
CA THR A 41 22.10 -13.25 -1.39
C THR A 41 21.36 -14.03 -0.32
N PRO A 42 21.61 -15.35 -0.17
CA PRO A 42 20.92 -16.18 0.81
C PRO A 42 21.31 -15.83 2.24
N ALA A 43 20.51 -16.31 3.20
CA ALA A 43 20.87 -16.29 4.62
C ALA A 43 21.84 -17.44 4.91
N THR A 44 23.14 -17.28 4.64
CA THR A 44 24.13 -18.28 5.01
C THR A 44 24.67 -18.05 6.41
N SER A 45 24.69 -19.11 7.20
CA SER A 45 25.46 -19.18 8.43
C SER A 45 26.95 -19.36 8.08
N GLY A 46 27.71 -18.29 8.14
CA GLY A 46 29.16 -18.32 8.08
C GLY A 46 29.83 -17.71 6.86
N SER A 47 30.64 -16.72 7.12
CA SER A 47 31.75 -16.18 6.32
C SER A 47 31.54 -15.37 5.05
N SER A 48 30.33 -15.03 4.61
CA SER A 48 30.19 -14.03 3.53
C SER A 48 30.02 -12.62 4.13
N ALA A 49 30.82 -11.66 3.68
CA ALA A 49 30.71 -10.25 4.07
C ALA A 49 29.42 -9.57 3.53
N ALA A 50 28.61 -10.27 2.75
CA ALA A 50 27.38 -9.76 2.16
C ALA A 50 26.18 -10.04 3.07
N GLU A 51 25.44 -9.00 3.42
CA GLU A 51 24.19 -9.13 4.17
C GLU A 51 23.12 -9.86 3.35
N PRO A 52 22.36 -10.80 3.97
CA PRO A 52 21.32 -11.54 3.28
C PRO A 52 20.20 -10.61 2.78
N GLY A 53 19.82 -10.77 1.52
CA GLY A 53 18.81 -9.91 0.95
C GLY A 53 18.73 -9.90 -0.57
N VAL A 54 18.10 -8.89 -1.10
CA VAL A 54 17.97 -8.65 -2.54
C VAL A 54 18.37 -7.21 -2.85
N ARG A 55 19.02 -7.00 -3.98
CA ARG A 55 19.28 -5.66 -4.56
C ARG A 55 18.83 -5.67 -6.01
N GLY A 56 18.49 -4.49 -6.54
CA GLY A 56 18.08 -4.34 -7.93
C GLY A 56 17.79 -2.88 -8.28
N THR A 57 17.24 -2.67 -9.45
CA THR A 57 16.93 -1.35 -10.00
C THR A 57 15.52 -1.35 -10.57
N LEU A 58 14.81 -0.24 -10.43
CA LEU A 58 13.46 -0.01 -10.92
C LEU A 58 13.46 1.16 -11.91
N ASP A 59 12.79 0.95 -13.04
CA ASP A 59 12.26 2.04 -13.85
C ASP A 59 10.74 2.02 -13.68
N LEU A 60 10.19 3.12 -13.16
CA LEU A 60 8.77 3.30 -12.89
C LEU A 60 8.17 4.24 -13.93
N SER A 61 7.02 3.89 -14.45
CA SER A 61 6.28 4.72 -15.40
C SER A 61 4.83 4.89 -14.97
N TYR A 62 4.30 6.09 -15.17
CA TYR A 62 2.88 6.40 -15.02
C TYR A 62 2.34 6.96 -16.33
N PRO A 63 1.06 6.76 -16.64
CA PRO A 63 0.42 7.46 -17.74
C PRO A 63 0.39 8.98 -17.47
N ALA A 64 0.33 9.79 -18.53
CA ALA A 64 0.37 11.25 -18.41
C ALA A 64 -0.77 11.81 -17.51
N ASP A 65 -1.91 11.14 -17.50
CA ASP A 65 -3.10 11.48 -16.70
C ASP A 65 -3.21 10.65 -15.40
N TRP A 66 -2.08 10.25 -14.82
CA TRP A 66 -2.03 9.37 -13.63
C TRP A 66 -2.76 9.93 -12.42
N SER A 67 -2.73 11.25 -12.25
CA SER A 67 -3.46 12.00 -11.24
C SER A 67 -3.68 13.44 -11.71
N ARG A 68 -4.93 13.85 -11.84
CA ARG A 68 -5.31 15.17 -12.34
C ARG A 68 -6.19 15.87 -11.32
N LYS A 69 -5.92 17.15 -11.04
CA LYS A 69 -6.82 18.01 -10.26
C LYS A 69 -8.05 18.39 -11.08
N LYS A 70 -9.09 18.87 -10.39
CA LYS A 70 -10.38 19.24 -10.99
C LYS A 70 -10.26 20.45 -11.95
N ASP A 71 -9.28 21.31 -11.74
CA ASP A 71 -8.91 22.46 -12.58
C ASP A 71 -8.13 22.10 -13.85
N GLY A 72 -7.88 20.78 -14.06
CA GLY A 72 -7.11 20.28 -15.21
C GLY A 72 -5.61 20.25 -14.99
N THR A 73 -5.10 20.70 -13.83
CA THR A 73 -3.67 20.65 -13.52
C THR A 73 -3.19 19.21 -13.34
N ASP A 74 -2.26 18.78 -14.18
CA ASP A 74 -1.58 17.48 -14.02
C ASP A 74 -0.58 17.56 -12.87
N LEU A 75 -0.65 16.59 -11.96
CA LEU A 75 0.34 16.45 -10.90
C LEU A 75 1.60 15.78 -11.45
N ARG A 76 2.76 16.26 -11.02
CA ARG A 76 4.03 15.65 -11.38
C ARG A 76 4.12 14.23 -10.79
N PRO A 77 4.36 13.19 -11.62
CA PRO A 77 4.51 11.84 -11.13
C PRO A 77 5.66 11.70 -10.15
N HIS A 78 5.44 10.95 -9.09
CA HIS A 78 6.45 10.58 -8.10
C HIS A 78 6.19 9.18 -7.57
N LEU A 79 7.21 8.53 -7.06
CA LEU A 79 7.11 7.21 -6.44
C LEU A 79 6.09 7.25 -5.30
N SER A 80 5.01 6.47 -5.43
CA SER A 80 3.95 6.45 -4.43
C SER A 80 4.20 5.42 -3.34
N THR A 81 3.50 5.58 -2.23
CA THR A 81 3.52 4.61 -1.13
C THR A 81 2.85 3.28 -1.48
N VAL A 82 1.91 3.26 -2.44
CA VAL A 82 1.34 2.01 -2.97
C VAL A 82 2.40 1.24 -3.75
N ASP A 83 3.19 1.92 -4.60
CA ASP A 83 4.27 1.30 -5.35
C ASP A 83 5.34 0.73 -4.41
N ALA A 84 5.69 1.51 -3.37
CA ALA A 84 6.65 1.06 -2.36
C ALA A 84 6.16 -0.18 -1.60
N LEU A 85 4.86 -0.25 -1.25
CA LEU A 85 4.26 -1.42 -0.63
C LEU A 85 4.37 -2.64 -1.56
N VAL A 86 3.92 -2.51 -2.80
CA VAL A 86 3.92 -3.59 -3.79
C VAL A 86 5.32 -4.11 -4.05
N LEU A 87 6.27 -3.21 -4.29
CA LEU A 87 7.65 -3.58 -4.58
C LEU A 87 8.37 -4.13 -3.35
N GLY A 88 8.13 -3.56 -2.17
CA GLY A 88 8.67 -4.08 -0.92
C GLY A 88 8.25 -5.52 -0.64
N VAL A 89 6.96 -5.84 -0.86
CA VAL A 89 6.44 -7.20 -0.72
C VAL A 89 7.06 -8.14 -1.77
N GLN A 90 7.19 -7.73 -3.03
CA GLN A 90 7.82 -8.56 -4.07
C GLN A 90 9.31 -8.83 -3.80
N LEU A 91 10.05 -7.85 -3.26
CA LEU A 91 11.45 -8.04 -2.89
C LEU A 91 11.60 -9.00 -1.71
N ALA A 92 10.72 -8.89 -0.71
CA ALA A 92 10.68 -9.84 0.42
C ALA A 92 10.31 -11.25 -0.07
N GLU A 93 9.32 -11.38 -0.96
CA GLU A 93 8.94 -12.66 -1.57
C GLU A 93 10.11 -13.28 -2.34
N LEU A 94 10.83 -12.49 -3.15
CA LEU A 94 12.00 -12.97 -3.89
C LEU A 94 13.09 -13.50 -2.94
N HIS A 95 13.37 -12.74 -1.88
CA HIS A 95 14.36 -13.21 -0.89
C HIS A 95 13.92 -14.50 -0.21
N LEU A 96 12.66 -14.60 0.23
CA LEU A 96 12.12 -15.81 0.86
C LEU A 96 12.17 -17.01 -0.09
N ALA A 97 11.71 -16.84 -1.34
CA ALA A 97 11.72 -17.90 -2.35
C ALA A 97 13.13 -18.42 -2.60
N HIS A 98 14.11 -17.51 -2.67
CA HIS A 98 15.49 -17.85 -2.92
C HIS A 98 16.20 -18.42 -1.69
N ALA A 99 16.13 -17.71 -0.55
CA ALA A 99 16.88 -18.07 0.66
C ALA A 99 16.37 -19.35 1.34
N TYR A 100 15.07 -19.62 1.22
CA TYR A 100 14.44 -20.80 1.85
C TYR A 100 13.92 -21.83 0.85
N GLY A 101 14.22 -21.65 -0.44
CA GLY A 101 13.85 -22.60 -1.49
C GLY A 101 12.34 -22.74 -1.70
N LEU A 102 11.55 -21.68 -1.43
CA LEU A 102 10.10 -21.75 -1.55
C LEU A 102 9.68 -21.82 -3.02
N GLY A 103 9.13 -22.95 -3.43
CA GLY A 103 8.49 -23.12 -4.73
C GLY A 103 7.14 -22.41 -4.82
N GLU A 104 6.42 -22.58 -5.93
CA GLU A 104 5.09 -21.97 -6.15
C GLU A 104 4.10 -22.38 -5.06
N ALA A 105 4.05 -23.67 -4.70
CA ALA A 105 3.14 -24.19 -3.69
C ALA A 105 3.38 -23.57 -2.32
N GLU A 106 4.64 -23.45 -1.91
CA GLU A 106 5.01 -22.87 -0.61
C GLU A 106 4.76 -21.36 -0.61
N ARG A 107 5.08 -20.63 -1.69
CA ARG A 107 4.83 -19.17 -1.79
C ARG A 107 3.36 -18.82 -1.65
N ARG A 108 2.45 -19.65 -2.15
CA ARG A 108 0.98 -19.48 -1.98
C ARG A 108 0.55 -19.53 -0.52
N THR A 109 1.30 -20.22 0.33
CA THR A 109 1.02 -20.31 1.76
C THR A 109 1.66 -19.20 2.59
N VAL A 110 2.50 -18.35 2.01
CA VAL A 110 3.12 -17.23 2.72
C VAL A 110 2.07 -16.22 3.10
N ARG A 111 1.97 -15.93 4.40
CA ARG A 111 1.07 -14.93 4.96
C ARG A 111 1.82 -13.61 5.16
N LEU A 112 1.27 -12.53 4.63
CA LEU A 112 1.75 -11.18 4.91
C LEU A 112 1.11 -10.70 6.21
N ALA A 113 1.89 -10.68 7.30
CA ALA A 113 1.40 -10.35 8.64
C ALA A 113 1.31 -8.84 8.87
N LYS A 114 2.34 -8.10 8.44
CA LYS A 114 2.40 -6.66 8.68
C LYS A 114 3.27 -5.95 7.65
N VAL A 115 2.88 -4.73 7.30
CA VAL A 115 3.70 -3.82 6.51
C VAL A 115 3.76 -2.46 7.18
N VAL A 116 4.98 -1.89 7.31
CA VAL A 116 5.19 -0.53 7.79
C VAL A 116 5.87 0.26 6.68
N LEU A 117 5.20 1.31 6.24
CA LEU A 117 5.71 2.26 5.24
C LEU A 117 6.19 3.53 5.93
N ARG A 118 7.31 4.06 5.49
CA ARG A 118 7.80 5.39 5.90
C ARG A 118 8.22 6.17 4.66
N ALA A 119 7.70 7.38 4.55
CA ALA A 119 8.08 8.27 3.47
C ALA A 119 9.53 8.79 3.65
N GLY A 120 10.12 9.20 2.54
CA GLY A 120 11.33 9.99 2.54
C GLY A 120 11.06 11.44 2.96
N THR A 121 12.10 12.26 2.93
CA THR A 121 12.02 13.70 3.29
C THR A 121 11.55 14.59 2.13
N ALA A 122 11.52 14.04 0.90
CA ALA A 122 11.08 14.72 -0.31
C ALA A 122 10.45 13.72 -1.29
N PRO A 123 9.56 14.15 -2.24
CA PRO A 123 9.06 13.28 -3.30
C PRO A 123 10.21 12.70 -4.13
N GLN A 124 10.09 11.43 -4.49
CA GLN A 124 10.99 10.78 -5.44
C GLN A 124 10.42 10.97 -6.84
N GLU A 125 10.90 11.99 -7.56
CA GLU A 125 10.41 12.37 -8.90
C GLU A 125 11.27 11.81 -10.04
N ASP A 126 12.53 11.47 -9.76
CA ASP A 126 13.34 10.68 -10.68
C ASP A 126 12.92 9.22 -10.55
N LEU A 127 12.27 8.72 -11.59
CA LEU A 127 11.63 7.41 -11.64
C LEU A 127 12.41 6.38 -12.47
N THR A 128 13.59 6.76 -12.99
CA THR A 128 14.48 5.89 -13.75
C THR A 128 15.70 5.54 -12.92
N GLY A 129 16.09 4.26 -12.95
CA GLY A 129 17.27 3.82 -12.20
C GLY A 129 17.09 3.86 -10.68
N VAL A 130 15.85 3.82 -10.18
CA VAL A 130 15.54 3.89 -8.75
C VAL A 130 16.11 2.67 -8.04
N PRO A 131 16.97 2.84 -7.01
CA PRO A 131 17.57 1.71 -6.30
C PRO A 131 16.53 0.95 -5.48
N LEU A 132 16.63 -0.38 -5.54
CA LEU A 132 15.83 -1.32 -4.76
C LEU A 132 16.71 -2.15 -3.85
N SER A 133 16.24 -2.39 -2.64
CA SER A 133 16.87 -3.39 -1.76
C SER A 133 15.85 -3.99 -0.79
N ALA A 134 16.09 -5.24 -0.41
CA ALA A 134 15.48 -5.90 0.75
C ALA A 134 16.59 -6.56 1.56
N ARG A 135 16.56 -6.40 2.87
CA ARG A 135 17.50 -6.99 3.81
C ARG A 135 16.73 -7.80 4.83
N LEU A 136 17.12 -9.06 5.04
CA LEU A 136 16.60 -9.87 6.12
C LEU A 136 17.13 -9.34 7.46
N ARG A 137 16.24 -9.08 8.41
CA ARG A 137 16.59 -8.64 9.77
C ARG A 137 16.52 -9.76 10.78
N SER A 138 15.46 -10.55 10.71
CA SER A 138 15.31 -11.71 11.59
C SER A 138 14.44 -12.77 10.92
N THR A 139 14.64 -14.02 11.36
CA THR A 139 13.74 -15.13 11.15
C THR A 139 13.61 -15.87 12.45
N GLU A 140 12.39 -16.02 12.95
CA GLU A 140 12.10 -16.62 14.25
C GLU A 140 10.98 -17.66 14.11
N PRO A 141 11.00 -18.74 14.90
CA PRO A 141 9.88 -19.69 14.95
C PRO A 141 8.58 -18.99 15.37
N ALA A 142 7.48 -19.33 14.71
CA ALA A 142 6.13 -18.84 14.99
C ALA A 142 5.12 -19.98 14.87
N GLY A 143 5.01 -20.79 15.93
CA GLY A 143 4.23 -22.04 15.92
C GLY A 143 4.82 -23.06 14.94
N ALA A 144 4.00 -23.52 13.98
CA ALA A 144 4.42 -24.46 12.94
C ALA A 144 5.09 -23.77 11.72
N ARG A 145 5.29 -22.47 11.80
CA ARG A 145 5.84 -21.64 10.71
C ARG A 145 7.04 -20.82 11.24
N TYR A 146 7.59 -20.01 10.36
CA TYR A 146 8.62 -19.04 10.70
C TYR A 146 8.13 -17.64 10.35
N ARG A 147 8.47 -16.67 11.19
CA ARG A 147 8.23 -15.24 10.95
C ARG A 147 9.53 -14.58 10.52
N SER A 148 9.54 -14.05 9.33
CA SER A 148 10.66 -13.25 8.80
C SER A 148 10.33 -11.79 8.72
N VAL A 149 11.32 -10.95 9.01
CA VAL A 149 11.25 -9.49 8.93
C VAL A 149 12.25 -9.00 7.91
N HIS A 150 11.75 -8.32 6.88
CA HIS A 150 12.56 -7.64 5.87
C HIS A 150 12.47 -6.13 6.00
N GLU A 151 13.61 -5.46 5.91
CA GLU A 151 13.69 -4.02 5.67
C GLU A 151 14.00 -3.78 4.21
N CYS A 152 13.03 -3.18 3.50
CA CYS A 152 13.13 -2.87 2.10
C CYS A 152 13.30 -1.36 1.89
N ALA A 153 14.05 -1.00 0.86
CA ALA A 153 14.13 0.36 0.34
C ALA A 153 13.67 0.34 -1.11
N VAL A 154 12.78 1.26 -1.44
CA VAL A 154 12.32 1.55 -2.79
C VAL A 154 12.59 3.04 -3.00
N GLY A 155 13.69 3.36 -3.65
CA GLY A 155 14.20 4.72 -3.68
C GLY A 155 14.40 5.28 -2.27
N ASN A 156 13.77 6.43 -2.00
CA ASN A 156 13.81 7.08 -0.70
C ASN A 156 12.75 6.61 0.31
N LEU A 157 11.82 5.73 -0.09
CA LEU A 157 10.83 5.14 0.81
C LEU A 157 11.39 3.90 1.51
N ARG A 158 10.93 3.67 2.74
CA ARG A 158 11.30 2.50 3.54
C ARG A 158 10.06 1.66 3.81
N VAL A 159 10.22 0.35 3.64
CA VAL A 159 9.14 -0.62 3.81
C VAL A 159 9.65 -1.76 4.69
N ARG A 160 9.06 -1.94 5.86
CA ARG A 160 9.27 -3.13 6.67
C ARG A 160 8.16 -4.12 6.37
N VAL A 161 8.54 -5.33 5.98
CA VAL A 161 7.63 -6.42 5.61
C VAL A 161 7.82 -7.57 6.60
N GLU A 162 6.75 -7.96 7.27
CA GLU A 162 6.70 -9.10 8.18
C GLU A 162 5.85 -10.20 7.56
N THR A 163 6.43 -11.39 7.39
CA THR A 163 5.79 -12.55 6.74
C THR A 163 5.86 -13.77 7.62
N GLU A 164 4.88 -14.65 7.50
CA GLU A 164 4.89 -15.99 8.05
C GLU A 164 4.93 -17.01 6.91
N HIS A 165 5.89 -17.94 6.98
CA HIS A 165 6.18 -18.83 5.86
C HIS A 165 6.69 -20.19 6.35
N PRO A 166 6.57 -21.26 5.54
CA PRO A 166 7.29 -22.51 5.79
C PRO A 166 8.79 -22.33 5.54
N ILE A 167 9.62 -23.19 6.08
CA ILE A 167 11.01 -23.35 5.66
C ILE A 167 11.14 -24.71 4.98
N VAL A 168 11.73 -24.68 3.80
CA VAL A 168 12.18 -25.87 3.10
C VAL A 168 13.71 -25.92 3.24
N GLU A 169 14.24 -27.00 3.76
CA GLU A 169 15.70 -27.18 3.86
C GLU A 169 16.28 -27.33 2.46
N ARG A 170 16.82 -26.25 1.94
CA ARG A 170 17.51 -26.21 0.64
C ARG A 170 18.76 -25.33 0.78
N ALA A 171 19.86 -25.81 0.27
CA ALA A 171 21.04 -24.97 0.11
C ALA A 171 20.72 -23.89 -0.93
N ALA A 172 20.80 -22.63 -0.52
CA ALA A 172 20.65 -21.50 -1.42
C ALA A 172 22.04 -20.94 -1.76
N GLU A 173 22.22 -20.61 -3.00
CA GLU A 173 23.43 -19.95 -3.50
C GLU A 173 23.09 -18.51 -3.92
N GLU A 174 24.11 -17.69 -4.11
CA GLU A 174 23.95 -16.36 -4.67
C GLU A 174 23.39 -16.46 -6.10
N ALA A 175 22.38 -15.66 -6.43
CA ALA A 175 21.73 -15.72 -7.73
C ALA A 175 21.45 -14.33 -8.32
N ARG A 176 21.41 -14.29 -9.64
CA ARG A 176 21.09 -13.08 -10.42
C ARG A 176 19.91 -13.35 -11.34
N PHE A 177 19.00 -12.36 -11.42
CA PHE A 177 17.83 -12.46 -12.26
C PHE A 177 17.68 -11.19 -13.11
N GLY A 178 17.26 -11.36 -14.35
CA GLY A 178 17.00 -10.23 -15.26
C GLY A 178 15.74 -9.45 -14.92
N SER A 179 14.76 -10.09 -14.26
CA SER A 179 13.49 -9.47 -13.86
C SER A 179 12.85 -10.24 -12.71
N LEU A 180 11.80 -9.64 -12.09
CA LEU A 180 10.98 -10.34 -11.10
C LEU A 180 10.24 -11.55 -11.70
N ASP A 181 9.84 -11.45 -12.97
CA ASP A 181 9.18 -12.58 -13.67
C ASP A 181 10.12 -13.74 -13.91
N ALA A 182 11.39 -13.47 -14.20
CA ALA A 182 12.40 -14.52 -14.31
C ALA A 182 12.70 -15.21 -12.96
N ALA A 183 12.52 -14.50 -11.85
CA ALA A 183 12.79 -15.01 -10.50
C ALA A 183 11.59 -15.71 -9.87
N LEU A 184 10.40 -15.19 -10.06
CA LEU A 184 9.17 -15.55 -9.33
C LEU A 184 8.03 -16.06 -10.22
N GLY A 185 8.23 -16.16 -11.54
CA GLY A 185 7.15 -16.42 -12.48
C GLY A 185 6.35 -15.18 -12.86
N ARG A 186 5.48 -15.33 -13.86
CA ARG A 186 4.75 -14.22 -14.51
C ARG A 186 3.95 -13.39 -13.51
N GLY A 187 4.16 -12.08 -13.52
CA GLY A 187 3.56 -11.14 -12.59
C GLY A 187 2.03 -11.12 -12.60
N GLU A 188 1.41 -11.42 -13.75
CA GLU A 188 -0.06 -11.46 -13.88
C GLU A 188 -0.72 -12.59 -13.06
N TYR A 189 0.01 -13.66 -12.75
CA TYR A 189 -0.46 -14.77 -11.90
C TYR A 189 -0.10 -14.59 -10.43
N ARG A 190 0.62 -13.54 -10.06
CA ARG A 190 0.96 -13.20 -8.67
C ARG A 190 0.16 -11.97 -8.23
N PHE A 191 -0.48 -12.04 -7.05
CA PHE A 191 -1.32 -10.92 -6.59
C PHE A 191 -0.50 -9.61 -6.51
N TYR A 192 0.64 -9.61 -5.79
CA TYR A 192 1.53 -8.45 -5.70
C TYR A 192 2.38 -8.22 -6.95
N GLY A 193 2.37 -9.11 -7.92
CA GLY A 193 2.97 -8.88 -9.23
C GLY A 193 2.15 -7.89 -10.06
N ALA A 194 1.04 -8.35 -10.59
CA ALA A 194 0.07 -7.52 -11.32
C ALA A 194 -1.39 -7.86 -11.00
N GLY A 195 -1.66 -8.91 -10.24
CA GLY A 195 -3.01 -9.36 -9.91
C GLY A 195 -3.87 -8.30 -9.24
N PHE A 196 -3.29 -7.47 -8.35
CA PHE A 196 -3.99 -6.36 -7.70
C PHE A 196 -4.53 -5.32 -8.68
N LYS A 197 -3.92 -5.16 -9.87
CA LYS A 197 -4.32 -4.20 -10.91
C LYS A 197 -5.65 -4.56 -11.57
N TYR A 198 -6.08 -5.80 -11.40
CA TYR A 198 -7.34 -6.31 -11.96
C TYR A 198 -8.49 -6.31 -10.96
N ARG A 199 -8.24 -5.87 -9.73
CA ARG A 199 -9.25 -5.78 -8.67
C ARG A 199 -9.77 -4.36 -8.59
N HIS A 200 -11.08 -4.19 -8.77
CA HIS A 200 -11.76 -2.91 -8.59
C HIS A 200 -12.50 -2.90 -7.26
N HIS A 201 -12.63 -1.73 -6.67
CA HIS A 201 -13.44 -1.51 -5.49
C HIS A 201 -14.41 -0.34 -5.72
N GLU A 202 -15.60 -0.46 -5.17
CA GLU A 202 -16.62 0.57 -5.08
C GLU A 202 -16.86 0.87 -3.61
N ILE A 203 -16.88 2.15 -3.25
CA ILE A 203 -17.12 2.61 -1.88
C ILE A 203 -18.42 3.39 -1.89
N THR A 204 -19.44 2.81 -1.25
CA THR A 204 -20.81 3.32 -1.22
C THR A 204 -21.31 3.50 0.21
N ASP A 205 -22.47 4.13 0.36
CA ASP A 205 -23.13 4.34 1.64
C ASP A 205 -22.18 4.95 2.69
N VAL A 206 -21.48 6.01 2.26
CA VAL A 206 -20.49 6.68 3.11
C VAL A 206 -21.20 7.57 4.10
N ALA A 207 -21.03 7.29 5.38
CA ALA A 207 -21.53 8.10 6.48
C ALA A 207 -20.36 8.73 7.24
N VAL A 208 -20.31 10.07 7.27
CA VAL A 208 -19.29 10.84 7.98
C VAL A 208 -19.90 11.47 9.22
N ASP A 209 -19.31 11.21 10.36
CA ASP A 209 -19.62 11.89 11.63
C ASP A 209 -18.56 12.96 11.89
N ASN A 210 -18.94 14.22 11.70
CA ASN A 210 -18.03 15.34 11.89
C ASN A 210 -17.70 15.63 13.35
N ARG A 211 -18.47 15.13 14.31
CA ARG A 211 -18.19 15.28 15.75
C ARG A 211 -17.11 14.31 16.19
N GLU A 212 -17.27 13.05 15.79
CA GLU A 212 -16.31 11.97 16.10
C GLU A 212 -15.13 11.94 15.11
N HIS A 213 -15.17 12.75 14.04
CA HIS A 213 -14.22 12.74 12.93
C HIS A 213 -13.99 11.33 12.38
N GLY A 214 -15.08 10.60 12.24
CA GLY A 214 -15.13 9.23 11.79
C GLY A 214 -15.96 9.07 10.51
N ALA A 215 -15.66 8.04 9.74
CA ALA A 215 -16.44 7.64 8.59
C ALA A 215 -16.63 6.12 8.56
N THR A 216 -17.80 5.70 8.11
CA THR A 216 -18.10 4.31 7.77
C THR A 216 -18.56 4.22 6.32
N ALA A 217 -18.31 3.09 5.67
CA ALA A 217 -18.78 2.86 4.31
C ALA A 217 -18.95 1.37 4.03
N LEU A 218 -19.65 1.05 2.95
CA LEU A 218 -19.66 -0.27 2.34
C LEU A 218 -18.68 -0.31 1.18
N VAL A 219 -17.95 -1.42 1.08
CA VAL A 219 -16.97 -1.66 0.00
C VAL A 219 -17.33 -2.94 -0.71
N ARG A 220 -17.47 -2.88 -2.02
CA ARG A 220 -17.62 -4.05 -2.89
C ARG A 220 -16.40 -4.19 -3.77
N PHE A 221 -15.96 -5.42 -3.93
CA PHE A 221 -14.84 -5.74 -4.82
C PHE A 221 -15.36 -6.52 -6.02
N THR A 222 -14.87 -6.15 -7.19
CA THR A 222 -15.08 -6.86 -8.44
C THR A 222 -13.74 -7.11 -9.10
N ARG A 223 -13.68 -8.12 -9.94
CA ARG A 223 -12.50 -8.40 -10.74
C ARG A 223 -12.78 -8.07 -12.20
N ARG A 224 -11.81 -7.48 -12.89
CA ARG A 224 -11.93 -7.19 -14.31
C ARG A 224 -12.19 -8.49 -15.09
N ALA A 225 -13.22 -8.49 -15.93
CA ALA A 225 -13.57 -9.65 -16.74
C ALA A 225 -12.38 -10.10 -17.61
N GLY A 226 -12.16 -11.42 -17.69
CA GLY A 226 -11.06 -12.00 -18.46
C GLY A 226 -9.66 -11.85 -17.85
N ALA A 227 -9.52 -11.19 -16.70
CA ALA A 227 -8.23 -11.08 -16.04
C ALA A 227 -7.77 -12.44 -15.46
N PRO A 228 -6.46 -12.78 -15.52
CA PRO A 228 -5.96 -14.03 -14.96
C PRO A 228 -6.13 -14.03 -13.42
N ALA A 229 -6.48 -15.19 -12.86
CA ALA A 229 -6.54 -15.34 -11.41
C ALA A 229 -5.11 -15.39 -10.85
N PRO A 230 -4.83 -14.69 -9.73
CA PRO A 230 -3.59 -14.91 -9.00
C PRO A 230 -3.60 -16.35 -8.45
N VAL A 231 -2.63 -17.14 -8.87
CA VAL A 231 -2.47 -18.55 -8.46
C VAL A 231 -1.13 -18.83 -7.83
N ASP A 232 -0.23 -17.84 -7.78
CA ASP A 232 1.12 -17.93 -7.23
C ASP A 232 1.43 -16.71 -6.36
N GLY A 233 2.41 -16.86 -5.46
CA GLY A 233 2.97 -15.81 -4.63
C GLY A 233 2.13 -15.47 -3.39
N ILE A 234 2.62 -14.47 -2.68
CA ILE A 234 1.97 -13.96 -1.46
C ILE A 234 0.54 -13.49 -1.77
N ALA A 235 -0.40 -13.85 -0.94
CA ALA A 235 -1.85 -13.57 -1.07
C ALA A 235 -2.55 -14.24 -2.27
N ALA A 236 -1.93 -15.25 -2.88
CA ALA A 236 -2.57 -16.01 -3.95
C ALA A 236 -3.53 -17.09 -3.45
N GLY A 237 -3.39 -17.64 -2.28
CA GLY A 237 -4.26 -18.61 -1.61
C GLY A 237 -5.26 -19.41 -2.48
N ASP A 238 -5.91 -20.43 -1.96
CA ASP A 238 -6.92 -21.18 -2.72
C ASP A 238 -8.19 -20.35 -3.00
N ARG A 239 -8.42 -19.33 -2.21
CA ARG A 239 -9.53 -18.38 -2.34
C ARG A 239 -9.04 -16.94 -2.30
N PRO A 240 -9.62 -16.06 -3.12
CA PRO A 240 -9.27 -14.64 -3.06
C PRO A 240 -9.68 -14.06 -1.69
N THR A 241 -8.79 -13.28 -1.09
CA THR A 241 -9.04 -12.61 0.19
C THR A 241 -8.86 -11.10 0.05
N VAL A 242 -9.43 -10.34 0.99
CA VAL A 242 -9.13 -8.90 1.11
C VAL A 242 -7.66 -8.75 1.47
N SER A 243 -6.94 -7.88 0.77
CA SER A 243 -5.49 -7.69 0.92
C SER A 243 -5.14 -6.41 1.68
N LEU A 244 -3.86 -6.28 2.08
CA LEU A 244 -3.36 -5.05 2.70
C LEU A 244 -3.45 -3.85 1.73
N ILE A 245 -3.31 -4.06 0.40
CA ILE A 245 -3.50 -2.99 -0.60
C ILE A 245 -4.95 -2.52 -0.58
N ASP A 246 -5.91 -3.44 -0.56
CA ASP A 246 -7.34 -3.11 -0.55
C ASP A 246 -7.70 -2.26 0.67
N CYS A 247 -7.27 -2.70 1.87
CA CYS A 247 -7.46 -1.92 3.10
C CYS A 247 -6.81 -0.53 3.00
N PHE A 248 -5.60 -0.46 2.47
CA PHE A 248 -4.83 0.76 2.35
C PHE A 248 -5.54 1.79 1.45
N VAL A 249 -5.83 1.44 0.20
CA VAL A 249 -6.41 2.39 -0.77
C VAL A 249 -7.84 2.80 -0.44
N VAL A 250 -8.62 1.92 0.16
CA VAL A 250 -9.98 2.23 0.62
C VAL A 250 -9.96 3.24 1.76
N ASN A 251 -9.16 2.96 2.81
CA ASN A 251 -9.08 3.85 3.97
C ASN A 251 -8.41 5.19 3.66
N LEU A 252 -7.49 5.25 2.68
CA LEU A 252 -6.94 6.53 2.22
C LEU A 252 -7.99 7.43 1.56
N GLN A 253 -8.95 6.87 0.84
CA GLN A 253 -10.05 7.64 0.25
C GLN A 253 -10.99 8.17 1.33
N LEU A 254 -11.34 7.37 2.34
CA LEU A 254 -12.11 7.86 3.49
C LEU A 254 -11.33 8.93 4.27
N ALA A 255 -10.02 8.76 4.43
CA ALA A 255 -9.16 9.76 5.07
C ALA A 255 -9.19 11.10 4.32
N GLN A 256 -9.20 11.08 2.99
CA GLN A 256 -9.34 12.31 2.20
C GLN A 256 -10.66 13.02 2.48
N VAL A 257 -11.79 12.29 2.54
CA VAL A 257 -13.10 12.88 2.89
C VAL A 257 -13.03 13.50 4.28
N LEU A 258 -12.54 12.76 5.29
CA LEU A 258 -12.44 13.25 6.67
C LEU A 258 -11.54 14.50 6.81
N MET A 259 -10.42 14.54 6.09
CA MET A 259 -9.52 15.70 6.14
C MET A 259 -10.12 16.93 5.45
N TYR A 260 -10.83 16.73 4.36
CA TYR A 260 -11.49 17.85 3.67
C TYR A 260 -12.66 18.39 4.49
N GLU A 261 -13.47 17.53 5.11
CA GLU A 261 -14.52 17.97 6.05
C GLU A 261 -13.93 18.69 7.27
N LEU A 262 -12.82 18.20 7.83
CA LEU A 262 -12.17 18.81 8.98
C LEU A 262 -11.75 20.28 8.74
N ASP A 263 -11.22 20.57 7.56
CA ASP A 263 -10.66 21.88 7.21
C ASP A 263 -11.57 22.69 6.26
N GLY A 264 -12.76 22.19 5.90
CA GLY A 264 -13.69 22.83 4.96
C GLY A 264 -13.10 22.99 3.55
N LEU A 265 -12.30 22.02 3.12
CA LEU A 265 -11.60 22.03 1.84
C LEU A 265 -12.34 21.18 0.80
N SER A 266 -12.17 21.54 -0.47
CA SER A 266 -12.44 20.60 -1.57
C SER A 266 -11.13 19.96 -2.06
N ARG A 267 -11.26 18.85 -2.80
CA ARG A 267 -10.10 18.23 -3.45
C ARG A 267 -9.36 19.20 -4.40
N ALA A 268 -10.10 20.15 -5.01
CA ALA A 268 -9.52 21.14 -5.91
C ALA A 268 -8.57 22.11 -5.17
N ASP A 269 -8.95 22.48 -3.95
CA ASP A 269 -8.22 23.47 -3.14
C ASP A 269 -7.11 22.82 -2.31
N SER A 270 -7.11 21.49 -2.22
CA SER A 270 -6.16 20.75 -1.40
C SER A 270 -4.75 20.79 -1.99
N ASN A 271 -3.78 21.12 -1.17
CA ASN A 271 -2.36 20.95 -1.45
C ASN A 271 -1.93 19.49 -1.29
N THR A 272 -0.65 19.22 -1.44
CA THR A 272 -0.09 17.86 -1.35
C THR A 272 -0.32 17.26 0.03
N LEU A 273 -0.89 16.06 0.06
CA LEU A 273 -0.94 15.20 1.23
C LEU A 273 0.39 14.44 1.33
N TRP A 274 1.11 14.67 2.41
CA TRP A 274 2.35 13.99 2.70
C TRP A 274 2.12 12.86 3.69
N MET A 275 2.19 11.62 3.22
CA MET A 275 2.12 10.46 4.10
C MET A 275 3.47 10.27 4.80
N MET A 276 3.49 10.33 6.11
CA MET A 276 4.71 10.18 6.92
C MET A 276 4.97 8.72 7.24
N GLN A 277 3.98 8.03 7.77
CA GLN A 277 4.06 6.61 8.12
C GLN A 277 2.70 5.95 7.95
N THR A 278 2.72 4.69 7.50
CA THR A 278 1.55 3.80 7.52
C THR A 278 1.93 2.46 8.10
N VAL A 279 1.07 1.92 8.94
CA VAL A 279 1.15 0.56 9.48
C VAL A 279 -0.10 -0.19 9.06
N LEU A 280 0.08 -1.28 8.35
CA LEU A 280 -0.96 -2.22 7.96
C LEU A 280 -0.70 -3.55 8.69
N THR A 281 -1.71 -4.09 9.35
CA THR A 281 -1.61 -5.34 10.12
C THR A 281 -2.73 -6.27 9.69
N ALA A 282 -2.37 -7.45 9.23
CA ALA A 282 -3.32 -8.51 8.93
C ALA A 282 -3.93 -9.07 10.23
N PRO A 283 -5.14 -9.64 10.21
CA PRO A 283 -5.72 -10.30 11.38
C PRO A 283 -4.81 -11.44 11.82
N GLU A 284 -4.67 -11.64 13.14
CA GLU A 284 -3.82 -12.71 13.70
C GLU A 284 -4.43 -14.09 13.50
N GLU A 285 -5.75 -14.18 13.52
CA GLU A 285 -6.48 -15.43 13.34
C GLU A 285 -6.75 -15.69 11.85
N GLU A 286 -6.47 -16.90 11.39
CA GLU A 286 -6.91 -17.40 10.09
C GLU A 286 -8.32 -17.99 10.21
N PRO A 287 -9.13 -17.92 9.13
CA PRO A 287 -8.76 -17.52 7.79
C PRO A 287 -8.95 -16.02 7.51
N ALA A 288 -8.06 -15.46 6.66
CA ALA A 288 -8.32 -14.16 6.05
C ALA A 288 -9.72 -14.15 5.41
N VAL A 289 -10.44 -13.03 5.54
CA VAL A 289 -11.83 -12.96 5.08
C VAL A 289 -11.90 -13.16 3.57
N GLU A 290 -12.64 -14.20 3.17
CA GLU A 290 -12.84 -14.53 1.75
C GLU A 290 -13.55 -13.38 1.03
N LEU A 291 -13.01 -13.04 -0.12
CA LEU A 291 -13.57 -12.06 -1.01
C LEU A 291 -14.58 -12.73 -1.93
N VAL A 292 -15.85 -12.62 -1.59
CA VAL A 292 -16.96 -13.05 -2.45
C VAL A 292 -17.35 -11.88 -3.32
N GLU A 293 -17.34 -12.06 -4.63
CA GLU A 293 -17.67 -11.02 -5.60
C GLU A 293 -19.07 -10.42 -5.34
N GLY A 294 -19.14 -9.09 -5.31
CA GLY A 294 -20.38 -8.36 -5.03
C GLY A 294 -20.82 -8.32 -3.56
N ARG A 295 -20.23 -9.14 -2.68
CA ARG A 295 -20.51 -9.06 -1.24
C ARG A 295 -19.93 -7.79 -0.64
N PRO A 296 -20.73 -6.95 0.06
CA PRO A 296 -20.21 -5.76 0.69
C PRO A 296 -19.43 -6.09 1.97
N PHE A 297 -18.37 -5.32 2.20
CA PHE A 297 -17.63 -5.27 3.46
C PHE A 297 -17.83 -3.90 4.10
N THR A 298 -17.98 -3.88 5.41
CA THR A 298 -17.96 -2.62 6.15
C THR A 298 -16.52 -2.18 6.41
N THR A 299 -16.23 -0.92 6.13
CA THR A 299 -14.98 -0.27 6.49
C THR A 299 -15.23 0.89 7.45
N ARG A 300 -14.23 1.22 8.26
CA ARG A 300 -14.27 2.37 9.18
C ARG A 300 -12.93 3.06 9.15
N ALA A 301 -12.98 4.40 9.23
CA ALA A 301 -11.82 5.26 9.38
C ALA A 301 -12.14 6.37 10.38
N ALA A 302 -11.16 6.79 11.18
CA ALA A 302 -11.32 7.88 12.13
C ALA A 302 -10.01 8.65 12.31
N LEU A 303 -10.10 9.97 12.44
CA LEU A 303 -8.97 10.82 12.81
C LEU A 303 -8.76 10.76 14.32
N THR A 304 -7.64 10.19 14.75
CA THR A 304 -7.31 10.00 16.17
C THR A 304 -6.40 11.07 16.75
N GLY A 305 -5.73 11.85 15.88
CA GLY A 305 -4.90 13.00 16.26
C GLY A 305 -4.98 14.09 15.20
N ARG A 306 -4.97 15.36 15.67
CA ARG A 306 -5.06 16.55 14.81
C ARG A 306 -4.23 17.66 15.42
N ARG A 307 -3.22 18.13 14.72
CA ARG A 307 -2.35 19.20 15.18
C ARG A 307 -2.03 20.16 14.05
N LEU A 308 -1.92 21.44 14.37
CA LEU A 308 -1.36 22.44 13.46
C LEU A 308 0.12 22.60 13.76
N LEU A 309 0.94 22.56 12.74
CA LEU A 309 2.39 22.69 12.85
C LEU A 309 2.88 23.77 11.88
N PRO A 310 3.65 24.75 12.33
CA PRO A 310 4.40 25.62 11.42
C PRO A 310 5.55 24.82 10.83
N LEU A 311 5.56 24.64 9.52
CA LEU A 311 6.59 23.87 8.82
C LEU A 311 6.87 24.49 7.47
N ARG A 312 8.15 24.67 7.09
CA ARG A 312 8.60 25.18 5.79
C ARG A 312 7.97 26.52 5.39
N GLY A 313 7.67 27.38 6.36
CA GLY A 313 7.06 28.69 6.10
C GLY A 313 5.54 28.67 5.90
N GLY A 314 4.89 27.51 5.97
CA GLY A 314 3.44 27.31 5.89
C GLY A 314 2.84 26.73 7.17
N THR A 315 1.53 26.65 7.20
CA THR A 315 0.78 25.95 8.26
C THR A 315 0.39 24.56 7.75
N TRP A 316 0.77 23.55 8.50
CA TRP A 316 0.50 22.15 8.15
C TRP A 316 -0.45 21.52 9.16
N ARG A 317 -1.45 20.82 8.66
CA ARG A 317 -2.28 19.92 9.46
C ARG A 317 -1.59 18.57 9.54
N ASN A 318 -1.13 18.18 10.71
CA ASN A 318 -0.74 16.80 10.99
C ASN A 318 -1.95 16.04 11.52
N VAL A 319 -2.28 14.92 10.91
CA VAL A 319 -3.38 14.04 11.32
C VAL A 319 -2.88 12.62 11.51
N GLU A 320 -3.45 11.95 12.51
CA GLU A 320 -3.33 10.51 12.70
C GLU A 320 -4.66 9.87 12.35
N LEU A 321 -4.62 8.82 11.55
CA LEU A 321 -5.75 8.05 11.10
C LEU A 321 -5.67 6.63 11.65
N SER A 322 -6.76 6.12 12.17
CA SER A 322 -6.96 4.68 12.32
C SER A 322 -8.10 4.22 11.42
N GLY A 323 -7.97 3.04 10.85
CA GLY A 323 -8.98 2.47 9.97
C GLY A 323 -8.87 0.96 9.86
N GLY A 324 -9.80 0.33 9.16
CA GLY A 324 -9.75 -1.11 8.94
C GLY A 324 -10.77 -1.61 7.95
N LEU A 325 -10.48 -2.78 7.39
CA LEU A 325 -11.33 -3.46 6.43
C LEU A 325 -11.13 -4.98 6.56
N ALA A 326 -12.21 -5.72 6.74
CA ALA A 326 -12.18 -7.20 6.79
C ALA A 326 -11.16 -7.77 7.81
N GLY A 327 -11.08 -7.19 9.01
CA GLY A 327 -10.13 -7.58 10.05
C GLY A 327 -8.71 -7.01 9.87
N ILE A 328 -8.36 -6.47 8.71
CA ILE A 328 -7.09 -5.78 8.50
C ILE A 328 -7.16 -4.42 9.17
N GLY A 329 -6.19 -4.12 10.03
CA GLY A 329 -6.04 -2.82 10.68
C GLY A 329 -5.08 -1.89 9.92
N MET A 330 -5.37 -0.59 9.94
CA MET A 330 -4.52 0.46 9.39
C MET A 330 -4.34 1.58 10.40
N ARG A 331 -3.10 2.06 10.56
CA ARG A 331 -2.79 3.35 11.19
C ARG A 331 -1.91 4.15 10.26
N CYS A 332 -2.23 5.42 10.10
CA CYS A 332 -1.48 6.29 9.19
C CYS A 332 -1.31 7.69 9.79
N SER A 333 -0.17 8.30 9.52
CA SER A 333 0.12 9.69 9.85
C SER A 333 0.36 10.48 8.58
N PHE A 334 -0.33 11.61 8.44
CA PHE A 334 -0.23 12.54 7.31
C PHE A 334 0.17 13.93 7.77
N ALA A 335 0.83 14.65 6.89
CA ALA A 335 0.93 16.10 6.95
C ALA A 335 0.30 16.69 5.68
N HIS A 336 -0.60 17.65 5.87
CA HIS A 336 -1.30 18.36 4.80
C HIS A 336 -1.00 19.86 4.91
N GLU A 337 -0.44 20.43 3.87
CA GLU A 337 -0.21 21.88 3.83
C GLU A 337 -1.55 22.58 3.58
N LEU A 338 -1.93 23.45 4.53
CA LEU A 338 -3.17 24.21 4.42
C LEU A 338 -2.96 25.44 3.54
N PRO A 339 -3.91 25.75 2.62
CA PRO A 339 -3.95 27.02 1.93
C PRO A 339 -3.99 28.19 2.93
N ALA A 340 -3.37 29.33 2.62
CA ALA A 340 -3.21 30.45 3.56
C ALA A 340 -4.55 30.95 4.13
N HIS A 341 -5.61 30.97 3.31
CA HIS A 341 -6.95 31.44 3.75
C HIS A 341 -7.60 30.46 4.73
N ILE A 342 -7.31 29.16 4.65
CA ILE A 342 -7.79 28.13 5.59
C ILE A 342 -6.92 28.14 6.85
N ALA A 343 -5.60 28.29 6.70
CA ALA A 343 -4.66 28.33 7.81
C ALA A 343 -4.98 29.45 8.82
N ALA A 344 -5.54 30.56 8.34
CA ALA A 344 -5.95 31.69 9.18
C ALA A 344 -7.17 31.38 10.09
N THR A 345 -7.99 30.40 9.75
CA THR A 345 -9.21 30.04 10.46
C THR A 345 -9.17 28.64 11.10
N ALA A 346 -8.19 27.84 10.74
CA ALA A 346 -8.02 26.46 11.24
C ALA A 346 -7.74 26.43 12.75
N ARG A 347 -8.33 25.46 13.47
CA ARG A 347 -8.20 25.29 14.92
C ARG A 347 -7.67 23.89 15.28
#